data_e0da235fd1d91e99a892f0868e7506a9
#
_entry.id   e0da235fd1d91e99a892f0868e7506a9
#
_cell.length_a   1.000
_cell.length_b   1.000
_cell.length_c   1.000
_cell.angle_alpha   90.00
_cell.angle_beta   90.00
_cell.angle_gamma   90.00
#
_symmetry.space_group_name_H-M   'P 1'
#
loop_
_entity.id
_entity.type
_entity.pdbx_description
1 polymer ?
#
loop_
_entity_poly.entity_id
_entity_poly.type
_entity_poly.pdbx_seq_one_letter_code
_entity_poly.pdbx_strand_id
1 'polypeptide(L)'
;MRPILDFKNALDRGEVEAPALRFGLDPVLVAALVMQESGGKSDAWNPEPRYQWFWDVKAQRPFRRVTQAELASKFPPADFPCRAGDRDQEWWGQQASWGLLQIMGACAREAGCHLEYLPGLCDPAEGLEWGCRWLAKLVSRFAAGAVSAYNAGHPQPGSAYEQSVLAWRDKLRPLFVST
;
A
#
# COMPACT_ATOMS: atom_id res chain seq x y z
N MET A 1 1.28 11.52 28.37
CA MET A 1 1.59 12.19 27.08
C MET A 1 1.88 11.06 26.10
N ARG A 2 0.99 10.81 25.11
CA ARG A 2 1.25 9.75 24.11
C ARG A 2 2.47 10.16 23.29
N PRO A 3 3.45 9.28 23.05
CA PRO A 3 4.55 9.62 22.17
C PRO A 3 3.95 9.81 20.76
N ILE A 4 3.96 11.03 20.31
CA ILE A 4 3.71 11.36 18.92
C ILE A 4 4.88 10.76 18.16
N LEU A 5 4.60 9.77 17.33
CA LEU A 5 5.53 9.44 16.28
C LEU A 5 5.65 10.73 15.47
N ASP A 6 6.83 11.34 15.44
CA ASP A 6 7.03 12.63 14.78
C ASP A 6 6.94 12.44 13.24
N PHE A 7 5.73 12.08 12.82
CA PHE A 7 5.35 12.07 11.44
C PHE A 7 4.92 13.51 11.10
N LYS A 8 5.32 14.03 9.98
CA LYS A 8 4.95 15.38 9.53
C LYS A 8 3.43 15.64 9.51
N ASN A 9 2.60 14.63 9.66
CA ASN A 9 1.14 14.67 9.67
C ASN A 9 0.51 14.10 10.96
N ALA A 10 1.24 14.10 12.08
CA ALA A 10 0.71 13.81 13.42
C ALA A 10 -0.08 12.48 13.56
N LEU A 11 0.35 11.43 12.88
CA LEU A 11 -0.18 10.08 13.16
C LEU A 11 0.17 9.68 14.58
N ASP A 12 -0.83 9.42 15.39
CA ASP A 12 -0.58 8.86 16.70
C ASP A 12 -0.33 7.33 16.58
N ARG A 13 0.35 6.79 17.57
CA ARG A 13 0.61 5.36 17.66
C ARG A 13 -0.66 4.52 17.53
N GLY A 14 -1.79 4.96 18.12
CA GLY A 14 -3.06 4.24 18.11
C GLY A 14 -3.66 4.10 16.71
N GLU A 15 -3.43 5.07 15.83
CA GLU A 15 -3.90 5.03 14.46
C GLU A 15 -3.20 3.92 13.65
N VAL A 16 -1.93 3.64 13.94
CA VAL A 16 -1.19 2.54 13.30
C VAL A 16 -1.48 1.20 13.98
N GLU A 17 -1.57 1.16 15.32
CA GLU A 17 -1.78 -0.07 16.08
C GLU A 17 -3.11 -0.74 15.75
N ALA A 18 -4.19 0.02 15.68
CA ALA A 18 -5.53 -0.54 15.51
C ALA A 18 -5.67 -1.35 14.19
N PRO A 19 -5.32 -0.82 13.01
CA PRO A 19 -5.38 -1.61 11.78
C PRO A 19 -4.34 -2.73 11.75
N ALA A 20 -3.12 -2.51 12.27
CA ALA A 20 -2.11 -3.56 12.32
C ALA A 20 -2.59 -4.79 13.10
N LEU A 21 -3.10 -4.58 14.31
CA LEU A 21 -3.61 -5.66 15.17
C LEU A 21 -4.84 -6.34 14.58
N ARG A 22 -5.73 -5.60 13.92
CA ARG A 22 -6.90 -6.15 13.23
C ARG A 22 -6.53 -7.19 12.19
N PHE A 23 -5.41 -7.01 11.50
CA PHE A 23 -4.91 -7.92 10.49
C PHE A 23 -3.80 -8.87 10.99
N GLY A 24 -3.56 -8.94 12.31
CA GLY A 24 -2.56 -9.84 12.91
C GLY A 24 -1.12 -9.47 12.57
N LEU A 25 -0.85 -8.19 12.29
CA LEU A 25 0.47 -7.67 11.97
C LEU A 25 1.17 -7.09 13.20
N ASP A 26 2.51 -7.07 13.19
CA ASP A 26 3.31 -6.33 14.16
C ASP A 26 3.13 -4.81 13.92
N PRO A 27 2.56 -4.05 14.88
CA PRO A 27 2.38 -2.61 14.72
C PRO A 27 3.69 -1.84 14.49
N VAL A 28 4.79 -2.33 15.07
CA VAL A 28 6.11 -1.71 14.87
C VAL A 28 6.57 -1.89 13.43
N LEU A 29 6.29 -3.04 12.84
CA LEU A 29 6.61 -3.29 11.43
C LEU A 29 5.76 -2.39 10.51
N VAL A 30 4.46 -2.24 10.79
CA VAL A 30 3.60 -1.34 10.00
C VAL A 30 4.09 0.11 10.10
N ALA A 31 4.45 0.59 11.29
CA ALA A 31 5.03 1.91 11.48
C ALA A 31 6.36 2.07 10.72
N ALA A 32 7.20 1.04 10.71
CA ALA A 32 8.44 1.02 9.96
C ALA A 32 8.22 1.15 8.46
N LEU A 33 7.21 0.45 7.93
CA LEU A 33 6.81 0.58 6.52
C LEU A 33 6.30 1.98 6.21
N VAL A 34 5.45 2.57 7.06
CA VAL A 34 5.01 3.96 6.89
C VAL A 34 6.19 4.92 6.79
N MET A 35 7.21 4.75 7.65
CA MET A 35 8.42 5.58 7.59
C MET A 35 9.23 5.34 6.31
N GLN A 36 9.34 4.10 5.88
CA GLN A 36 10.07 3.74 4.68
C GLN A 36 9.40 4.28 3.41
N GLU A 37 8.07 4.17 3.33
CA GLU A 37 7.31 4.45 2.12
C GLU A 37 7.01 5.95 1.92
N SER A 38 6.52 6.61 2.95
CA SER A 38 6.05 8.00 2.86
C SER A 38 6.73 8.97 3.80
N GLY A 39 7.53 8.47 4.75
CA GLY A 39 8.01 9.29 5.87
C GLY A 39 6.88 9.84 6.72
N GLY A 40 5.73 9.16 6.76
CA GLY A 40 4.54 9.55 7.50
C GLY A 40 3.64 10.57 6.80
N LYS A 41 3.83 10.81 5.51
CA LYS A 41 2.97 11.72 4.73
C LYS A 41 1.76 10.96 4.20
N SER A 42 0.57 11.31 4.66
CA SER A 42 -0.67 10.67 4.22
C SER A 42 -1.08 11.06 2.80
N ASP A 43 -0.72 12.27 2.37
CA ASP A 43 -0.99 12.78 1.03
C ASP A 43 0.06 12.38 -0.02
N ALA A 44 1.01 11.53 0.36
CA ALA A 44 2.00 11.02 -0.57
C ALA A 44 1.36 10.17 -1.67
N TRP A 45 1.74 10.45 -2.92
CA TRP A 45 1.37 9.63 -4.05
C TRP A 45 2.50 9.61 -5.07
N ASN A 46 2.63 8.50 -5.79
CA ASN A 46 3.67 8.34 -6.80
C ASN A 46 3.10 7.64 -8.04
N PRO A 47 3.11 8.27 -9.22
CA PRO A 47 2.64 7.65 -10.45
C PRO A 47 3.66 6.62 -10.96
N GLU A 48 3.14 5.45 -11.33
CA GLU A 48 3.90 4.31 -11.83
C GLU A 48 3.42 3.96 -13.26
N PRO A 49 3.64 4.80 -14.28
CA PRO A 49 3.02 4.65 -15.61
C PRO A 49 3.47 3.39 -16.36
N ARG A 50 4.48 2.70 -15.87
CA ARG A 50 4.94 1.41 -16.42
C ARG A 50 4.36 0.21 -15.71
N TYR A 51 3.56 0.42 -14.67
CA TYR A 51 2.90 -0.66 -13.95
C TYR A 51 1.87 -1.34 -14.87
N GLN A 52 1.91 -2.66 -14.95
CA GLN A 52 1.16 -3.42 -15.95
C GLN A 52 0.28 -4.53 -15.35
N TRP A 53 0.25 -4.67 -14.03
CA TRP A 53 -0.52 -5.70 -13.33
C TRP A 53 -1.78 -5.09 -12.73
N PHE A 54 -2.81 -4.98 -13.54
CA PHE A 54 -4.07 -4.40 -13.15
C PHE A 54 -5.03 -5.43 -12.55
N TRP A 55 -5.98 -4.94 -11.79
CA TRP A 55 -7.05 -5.72 -11.20
C TRP A 55 -8.39 -5.43 -11.88
N ASP A 56 -9.09 -6.48 -12.27
CA ASP A 56 -10.46 -6.36 -12.78
C ASP A 56 -11.43 -6.24 -11.60
N VAL A 57 -11.87 -5.01 -11.35
CA VAL A 57 -12.77 -4.68 -10.23
C VAL A 57 -14.18 -5.25 -10.37
N LYS A 58 -14.57 -5.69 -11.57
CA LYS A 58 -15.89 -6.34 -11.83
C LYS A 58 -15.79 -7.84 -11.70
N ALA A 59 -14.79 -8.45 -12.32
CA ALA A 59 -14.59 -9.89 -12.29
C ALA A 59 -13.83 -10.39 -11.05
N GLN A 60 -13.29 -9.47 -10.21
CA GLN A 60 -12.53 -9.78 -8.99
C GLN A 60 -11.35 -10.74 -9.24
N ARG A 61 -10.59 -10.46 -10.28
CA ARG A 61 -9.41 -11.23 -10.70
C ARG A 61 -8.38 -10.32 -11.38
N PRO A 62 -7.14 -10.78 -11.60
CA PRO A 62 -6.20 -10.05 -12.42
C PRO A 62 -6.80 -9.70 -13.78
N PHE A 63 -6.65 -8.44 -14.19
CA PHE A 63 -6.99 -8.04 -15.56
C PHE A 63 -6.03 -8.70 -16.54
N ARG A 64 -6.45 -8.82 -17.78
CA ARG A 64 -5.58 -9.34 -18.83
C ARG A 64 -4.29 -8.56 -18.93
N ARG A 65 -3.26 -9.19 -19.46
CA ARG A 65 -2.01 -8.49 -19.77
C ARG A 65 -2.28 -7.33 -20.75
N VAL A 66 -1.78 -6.17 -20.41
CA VAL A 66 -1.83 -4.98 -21.27
C VAL A 66 -0.59 -4.90 -22.16
N THR A 67 -0.75 -4.33 -23.34
CA THR A 67 0.32 -4.13 -24.29
C THR A 67 1.11 -2.84 -23.98
N GLN A 68 2.32 -2.71 -24.49
CA GLN A 68 3.10 -1.48 -24.35
C GLN A 68 2.42 -0.28 -25.02
N ALA A 69 1.68 -0.51 -26.12
CA ALA A 69 0.90 0.54 -26.78
C ALA A 69 -0.26 1.03 -25.90
N GLU A 70 -0.94 0.11 -25.20
CA GLU A 70 -1.99 0.47 -24.24
C GLU A 70 -1.44 1.24 -23.05
N LEU A 71 -0.26 0.84 -22.51
CA LEU A 71 0.41 1.57 -21.43
C LEU A 71 0.86 2.98 -21.85
N ALA A 72 1.29 3.14 -23.09
CA ALA A 72 1.71 4.44 -23.65
C ALA A 72 0.52 5.32 -24.06
N SER A 73 -0.70 4.77 -24.09
CA SER A 73 -1.92 5.51 -24.43
C SER A 73 -2.31 6.48 -23.34
N LYS A 74 -2.92 7.60 -23.73
CA LYS A 74 -3.55 8.55 -22.81
C LYS A 74 -4.86 8.01 -22.22
N PHE A 75 -5.44 6.98 -22.85
CA PHE A 75 -6.73 6.42 -22.47
C PHE A 75 -6.59 4.94 -22.14
N PRO A 76 -7.35 4.46 -21.16
CA PRO A 76 -7.37 3.04 -20.85
C PRO A 76 -7.95 2.22 -22.02
N PRO A 77 -7.63 0.92 -22.11
CA PRO A 77 -8.27 0.02 -23.04
C PRO A 77 -9.80 0.05 -22.91
N ALA A 78 -10.52 -0.12 -24.04
CA ALA A 78 -11.98 -0.03 -24.04
C ALA A 78 -12.65 -1.08 -23.12
N ASP A 79 -11.99 -2.22 -22.92
CA ASP A 79 -12.43 -3.31 -22.07
C ASP A 79 -11.96 -3.19 -20.61
N PHE A 80 -11.22 -2.11 -20.25
CA PHE A 80 -10.76 -1.92 -18.88
C PHE A 80 -11.93 -1.62 -17.94
N PRO A 81 -12.14 -2.42 -16.88
CA PRO A 81 -13.26 -2.23 -15.96
C PRO A 81 -13.01 -1.09 -14.98
N CYS A 82 -14.06 -0.38 -14.62
CA CYS A 82 -14.01 0.64 -13.56
C CYS A 82 -15.10 0.42 -12.53
N ARG A 83 -14.86 0.89 -11.32
CA ARG A 83 -15.81 0.77 -10.20
C ARG A 83 -16.87 1.87 -10.24
N ALA A 84 -16.45 3.11 -10.41
CA ALA A 84 -17.29 4.30 -10.24
C ALA A 84 -17.76 4.94 -11.57
N GLY A 85 -17.70 4.23 -12.69
CA GLY A 85 -18.10 4.75 -13.99
C GLY A 85 -17.05 5.56 -14.73
N ASP A 86 -15.94 5.96 -14.05
CA ASP A 86 -14.82 6.68 -14.64
C ASP A 86 -13.63 5.73 -14.84
N ARG A 87 -13.45 5.28 -16.11
CA ARG A 87 -12.35 4.38 -16.47
C ARG A 87 -10.99 5.03 -16.38
N ASP A 88 -10.90 6.31 -16.68
CA ASP A 88 -9.62 7.03 -16.68
C ASP A 88 -9.09 7.14 -15.24
N GLN A 89 -9.94 7.50 -14.29
CA GLN A 89 -9.58 7.55 -12.89
C GLN A 89 -9.21 6.18 -12.31
N GLU A 90 -9.95 5.13 -12.68
CA GLU A 90 -9.62 3.78 -12.24
C GLU A 90 -8.28 3.31 -12.82
N TRP A 91 -8.04 3.56 -14.13
CA TRP A 91 -6.82 3.20 -14.82
C TRP A 91 -5.59 3.87 -14.21
N TRP A 92 -5.62 5.20 -14.10
CA TRP A 92 -4.52 5.96 -13.53
C TRP A 92 -4.37 5.71 -12.03
N GLY A 93 -5.48 5.53 -11.33
CA GLY A 93 -5.48 5.21 -9.92
C GLY A 93 -4.80 3.89 -9.60
N GLN A 94 -4.99 2.86 -10.43
CA GLN A 94 -4.32 1.57 -10.27
C GLN A 94 -2.82 1.61 -10.60
N GLN A 95 -2.36 2.59 -11.38
CA GLN A 95 -0.96 2.81 -11.74
C GLN A 95 -0.24 3.78 -10.80
N ALA A 96 -0.80 4.09 -9.67
CA ALA A 96 -0.14 4.94 -8.67
C ALA A 96 -0.09 4.25 -7.32
N SER A 97 0.92 4.57 -6.53
CA SER A 97 0.99 4.24 -5.12
C SER A 97 0.47 5.40 -4.27
N TRP A 98 -0.21 5.10 -3.16
CA TRP A 98 -1.02 6.04 -2.42
C TRP A 98 -0.80 5.99 -0.91
N GLY A 99 -0.78 7.16 -0.30
CA GLY A 99 -0.90 7.38 1.12
C GLY A 99 0.30 6.89 1.95
N LEU A 100 0.04 6.67 3.23
CA LEU A 100 1.06 6.34 4.23
C LEU A 100 1.91 5.11 3.89
N LEU A 101 1.27 4.06 3.40
CA LEU A 101 1.93 2.79 3.07
C LEU A 101 2.28 2.68 1.58
N GLN A 102 2.07 3.74 0.79
CA GLN A 102 2.34 3.75 -0.66
C GLN A 102 1.84 2.48 -1.35
N ILE A 103 0.61 2.06 -0.97
CA ILE A 103 0.01 0.90 -1.59
C ILE A 103 -0.33 1.19 -3.05
N MET A 104 0.10 0.31 -3.97
CA MET A 104 -0.35 0.39 -5.36
C MET A 104 -1.87 0.28 -5.45
N GLY A 105 -2.50 1.15 -6.24
CA GLY A 105 -3.96 1.12 -6.39
C GLY A 105 -4.49 -0.21 -6.88
N ALA A 106 -3.78 -0.91 -7.77
CA ALA A 106 -4.13 -2.25 -8.21
C ALA A 106 -4.05 -3.27 -7.05
N CYS A 107 -3.03 -3.18 -6.18
CA CYS A 107 -2.89 -4.02 -4.99
C CYS A 107 -4.01 -3.74 -3.97
N ALA A 108 -4.40 -2.48 -3.80
CA ALA A 108 -5.54 -2.11 -2.98
C ALA A 108 -6.83 -2.73 -3.51
N ARG A 109 -7.07 -2.68 -4.82
CA ARG A 109 -8.23 -3.34 -5.46
C ARG A 109 -8.20 -4.86 -5.27
N GLU A 110 -7.05 -5.49 -5.43
CA GLU A 110 -6.87 -6.92 -5.16
C GLU A 110 -7.10 -7.28 -3.68
N ALA A 111 -6.78 -6.37 -2.76
CA ALA A 111 -7.09 -6.53 -1.34
C ALA A 111 -8.58 -6.32 -1.01
N GLY A 112 -9.40 -5.90 -2.00
CA GLY A 112 -10.84 -5.69 -1.86
C GLY A 112 -11.23 -4.23 -1.60
N CYS A 113 -10.33 -3.28 -1.81
CA CYS A 113 -10.61 -1.85 -1.65
C CYS A 113 -11.84 -1.44 -2.45
N HIS A 114 -12.83 -0.91 -1.72
CA HIS A 114 -14.13 -0.55 -2.29
C HIS A 114 -14.33 0.96 -2.41
N LEU A 115 -13.31 1.76 -2.15
CA LEU A 115 -13.36 3.20 -2.35
C LEU A 115 -13.81 3.52 -3.79
N GLU A 116 -14.65 4.52 -3.92
CA GLU A 116 -15.10 4.97 -5.23
C GLU A 116 -13.91 5.41 -6.09
N TYR A 117 -13.03 6.21 -5.48
CA TYR A 117 -11.80 6.71 -6.11
C TYR A 117 -10.58 6.36 -5.27
N LEU A 118 -9.53 5.86 -5.93
CA LEU A 118 -8.30 5.41 -5.28
C LEU A 118 -7.51 6.52 -4.56
N PRO A 119 -7.54 7.80 -4.97
CA PRO A 119 -6.97 8.89 -4.16
C PRO A 119 -7.50 8.98 -2.72
N GLY A 120 -8.66 8.39 -2.42
CA GLY A 120 -9.14 8.24 -1.05
C GLY A 120 -8.22 7.44 -0.13
N LEU A 121 -7.26 6.68 -0.69
CA LEU A 121 -6.18 6.02 0.07
C LEU A 121 -5.19 7.01 0.70
N CYS A 122 -5.26 8.30 0.37
CA CYS A 122 -4.54 9.37 1.05
C CYS A 122 -5.19 9.75 2.39
N ASP A 123 -6.43 9.34 2.65
CA ASP A 123 -6.97 9.38 4.00
C ASP A 123 -6.18 8.40 4.88
N PRO A 124 -5.66 8.83 6.06
CA PRO A 124 -4.82 7.99 6.91
C PRO A 124 -5.48 6.68 7.32
N ALA A 125 -6.76 6.69 7.66
CA ALA A 125 -7.48 5.50 8.10
C ALA A 125 -7.67 4.51 6.95
N GLU A 126 -8.06 4.99 5.77
CA GLU A 126 -8.22 4.17 4.57
C GLU A 126 -6.88 3.63 4.08
N GLY A 127 -5.85 4.47 4.03
CA GLY A 127 -4.49 4.06 3.61
C GLY A 127 -3.91 2.97 4.51
N LEU A 128 -4.10 3.09 5.83
CA LEU A 128 -3.66 2.07 6.79
C LEU A 128 -4.51 0.79 6.70
N GLU A 129 -5.83 0.92 6.59
CA GLU A 129 -6.73 -0.24 6.47
C GLU A 129 -6.35 -1.11 5.27
N TRP A 130 -6.30 -0.51 4.10
CA TRP A 130 -6.03 -1.27 2.85
C TRP A 130 -4.57 -1.70 2.72
N GLY A 131 -3.63 -0.87 3.19
CA GLY A 131 -2.21 -1.23 3.21
C GLY A 131 -1.90 -2.37 4.17
N CYS A 132 -2.48 -2.37 5.38
CA CYS A 132 -2.34 -3.49 6.33
C CYS A 132 -2.99 -4.77 5.78
N ARG A 133 -4.16 -4.66 5.17
CA ARG A 133 -4.82 -5.82 4.56
C ARG A 133 -4.00 -6.43 3.44
N TRP A 134 -3.39 -5.60 2.59
CA TRP A 134 -2.47 -6.05 1.57
C TRP A 134 -1.23 -6.73 2.16
N LEU A 135 -0.60 -6.10 3.16
CA LEU A 135 0.56 -6.68 3.83
C LEU A 135 0.23 -8.03 4.48
N ALA A 136 -0.92 -8.16 5.14
CA ALA A 136 -1.38 -9.43 5.71
C ALA A 136 -1.53 -10.53 4.64
N LYS A 137 -2.03 -10.18 3.46
CA LYS A 137 -2.11 -11.08 2.31
C LYS A 137 -0.70 -11.55 1.87
N LEU A 138 0.26 -10.63 1.84
CA LEU A 138 1.65 -10.98 1.53
C LEU A 138 2.28 -11.86 2.62
N VAL A 139 2.01 -11.58 3.90
CA VAL A 139 2.48 -12.40 5.03
C VAL A 139 1.91 -13.82 4.92
N SER A 140 0.63 -13.96 4.64
CA SER A 140 0.00 -15.28 4.42
C SER A 140 0.63 -16.04 3.25
N ARG A 141 1.05 -15.34 2.20
CA ARG A 141 1.61 -15.93 0.99
C ARG A 141 3.11 -16.24 1.09
N PHE A 142 3.88 -15.36 1.72
CA PHE A 142 5.35 -15.36 1.65
C PHE A 142 6.05 -15.43 3.02
N ALA A 143 5.29 -15.45 4.12
CA ALA A 143 5.81 -15.45 5.48
C ALA A 143 6.92 -14.40 5.68
N ALA A 144 8.13 -14.81 6.07
CA ALA A 144 9.24 -13.88 6.30
C ALA A 144 9.65 -13.05 5.07
N GLY A 145 9.32 -13.49 3.85
CA GLY A 145 9.59 -12.74 2.62
C GLY A 145 8.60 -11.62 2.31
N ALA A 146 7.57 -11.41 3.15
CA ALA A 146 6.50 -10.45 2.88
C ALA A 146 6.99 -9.00 2.78
N VAL A 147 7.96 -8.61 3.61
CA VAL A 147 8.49 -7.24 3.63
C VAL A 147 9.17 -6.91 2.29
N SER A 148 10.05 -7.76 1.82
CA SER A 148 10.69 -7.53 0.52
C SER A 148 9.72 -7.68 -0.64
N ALA A 149 8.72 -8.56 -0.53
CA ALA A 149 7.66 -8.71 -1.52
C ALA A 149 6.73 -7.50 -1.60
N TYR A 150 6.59 -6.74 -0.53
CA TYR A 150 5.81 -5.50 -0.53
C TYR A 150 6.32 -4.52 -1.60
N ASN A 151 7.63 -4.35 -1.67
CA ASN A 151 8.26 -3.47 -2.66
C ASN A 151 8.45 -4.13 -4.04
N ALA A 152 8.90 -5.39 -4.06
CA ALA A 152 9.33 -6.04 -5.30
C ALA A 152 8.25 -6.90 -5.99
N GLY A 153 7.09 -7.11 -5.34
CA GLY A 153 6.05 -8.04 -5.81
C GLY A 153 6.39 -9.53 -5.60
N HIS A 154 7.61 -9.85 -5.17
CA HIS A 154 8.08 -11.20 -4.86
C HIS A 154 9.16 -11.17 -3.77
N PRO A 155 9.36 -12.27 -3.02
CA PRO A 155 10.36 -12.32 -1.96
C PRO A 155 11.78 -12.07 -2.48
N GLN A 156 12.49 -11.17 -1.82
CA GLN A 156 13.91 -10.86 -2.01
C GLN A 156 14.59 -10.74 -0.64
N PRO A 157 14.77 -11.85 0.10
CA PRO A 157 15.33 -11.81 1.45
C PRO A 157 16.71 -11.14 1.47
N GLY A 158 16.92 -10.27 2.45
CA GLY A 158 18.17 -9.52 2.59
C GLY A 158 18.33 -8.36 1.62
N SER A 159 17.28 -7.98 0.88
CA SER A 159 17.31 -6.79 0.02
C SER A 159 17.58 -5.51 0.81
N ALA A 160 18.15 -4.49 0.16
CA ALA A 160 18.40 -3.19 0.77
C ALA A 160 17.10 -2.57 1.33
N TYR A 161 15.97 -2.78 0.63
CA TYR A 161 14.66 -2.34 1.09
C TYR A 161 14.28 -3.01 2.42
N GLU A 162 14.37 -4.35 2.50
CA GLU A 162 14.05 -5.09 3.72
C GLU A 162 14.94 -4.66 4.89
N GLN A 163 16.26 -4.51 4.66
CA GLN A 163 17.19 -4.03 5.68
C GLN A 163 16.82 -2.63 6.19
N SER A 164 16.40 -1.72 5.28
CA SER A 164 15.96 -0.38 5.65
C SER A 164 14.69 -0.40 6.51
N VAL A 165 13.69 -1.22 6.14
CA VAL A 165 12.47 -1.40 6.95
C VAL A 165 12.79 -1.96 8.33
N LEU A 166 13.67 -2.96 8.41
CA LEU A 166 14.08 -3.54 9.70
C LEU A 166 14.83 -2.52 10.58
N ALA A 167 15.68 -1.68 10.00
CA ALA A 167 16.33 -0.59 10.71
C ALA A 167 15.33 0.42 11.27
N TRP A 168 14.29 0.79 10.50
CA TRP A 168 13.17 1.60 10.99
C TRP A 168 12.42 0.91 12.13
N ARG A 169 12.14 -0.39 12.00
CA ARG A 169 11.45 -1.17 13.04
C ARG A 169 12.21 -1.14 14.36
N ASP A 170 13.51 -1.35 14.33
CA ASP A 170 14.35 -1.34 15.55
C ASP A 170 14.39 0.06 16.18
N LYS A 171 14.47 1.12 15.38
CA LYS A 171 14.41 2.51 15.84
C LYS A 171 13.06 2.86 16.48
N LEU A 172 11.96 2.35 15.95
CA LEU A 172 10.61 2.68 16.42
C LEU A 172 10.15 1.79 17.59
N ARG A 173 10.75 0.61 17.77
CA ARG A 173 10.37 -0.37 18.81
C ARG A 173 10.20 0.24 20.20
N PRO A 174 11.10 1.13 20.73
CA PRO A 174 10.94 1.72 22.05
C PRO A 174 9.66 2.53 22.22
N LEU A 175 9.10 3.07 21.13
CA LEU A 175 7.86 3.85 21.13
C LEU A 175 6.62 2.99 21.31
N PHE A 176 6.70 1.68 21.05
CA PHE A 176 5.60 0.71 21.13
C PHE A 176 5.66 -0.17 22.39
N VAL A 177 6.74 -0.15 23.14
CA VAL A 177 6.83 -0.82 24.45
C VAL A 177 6.03 0.02 25.43
N SER A 178 4.91 -0.53 25.95
CA SER A 178 4.16 0.11 27.03
C SER A 178 4.99 0.05 28.31
N THR A 179 5.21 1.18 28.96
CA THR A 179 5.61 1.27 30.38
C THR A 179 4.46 0.84 31.25
#